data_fb0697712b56b5d9bf8537cf1b19327d
#
_entry.id   fb0697712b56b5d9bf8537cf1b19327d
#
_cell.length_a   1.000
_cell.length_b   1.000
_cell.length_c   1.000
_cell.angle_alpha   90.00
_cell.angle_beta   90.00
_cell.angle_gamma   90.00
#
_symmetry.space_group_name_H-M   'P 1'
#
loop_
_entity.id
_entity.type
_entity.pdbx_description
1 polymer ?
#
loop_
_entity_poly.entity_id
_entity_poly.type
_entity_poly.pdbx_seq_one_letter_code
_entity_poly.pdbx_strand_id
1 'polypeptide(L)'
;MAPPHLQGEVSITTAESPAEESTSESTEDRIRLDKISIRDFRNLERVDLQLPPDGAVIVGDNGHGKTNILEAIYYLQIMRSIRDARDQDLTRFDAPGFHIAAQAHTPQRHEISIGFDRNTKRKKVMIDGNEVRRLGDALGALPSVIFSPRDLELVNGPPTERRRYLDLVLALTDKKYLHALHHYRANLARRNAALRNATRRGSAANEQQVAVWEPALAEHGSVLIETRAKWVGDSAADFSDIAQKIGEKGTAQMRYMSPFADSEARCDVLLAAYEEKRTLDLRRGITHVGPHRDDLELTLDGKDLRLFGSAGQQRSAAIALKILEAATLREHAGAEPLLLLDDPFAELDIRRAARILLMLEQRGLGQTILVVPREADIPPGLMRLDRLQIVDGAIKPWLPAAIERIATHDLRD
;
A
#
# COMPACT_ATOMS: atom_id res chain seq x y z
N MET A 1 76.99 -50.63 22.65
CA MET A 1 75.75 -50.42 23.41
C MET A 1 75.07 -49.23 22.82
N ALA A 2 74.09 -49.48 21.95
CA ALA A 2 73.26 -48.46 21.26
C ALA A 2 71.91 -48.43 21.96
N PRO A 3 71.26 -47.24 22.14
CA PRO A 3 69.90 -47.16 22.63
C PRO A 3 68.91 -47.20 21.46
N PRO A 4 67.64 -47.55 21.69
CA PRO A 4 66.69 -47.89 20.69
C PRO A 4 65.94 -46.70 20.09
N HIS A 5 65.51 -46.89 18.85
CA HIS A 5 64.64 -46.01 18.08
C HIS A 5 63.21 -45.94 18.67
N LEU A 6 62.68 -44.73 18.85
CA LEU A 6 61.27 -44.50 19.02
C LEU A 6 60.75 -43.76 17.78
N GLN A 7 59.99 -44.48 16.96
CA GLN A 7 59.13 -43.93 15.90
C GLN A 7 57.84 -43.45 16.57
N GLY A 8 57.58 -42.17 16.50
CA GLY A 8 56.31 -41.55 16.87
C GLY A 8 55.62 -41.08 15.61
N GLU A 9 54.59 -41.79 15.17
CA GLU A 9 53.66 -41.32 14.12
C GLU A 9 52.84 -40.14 14.66
N VAL A 10 52.98 -39.00 14.00
CA VAL A 10 52.12 -37.83 14.24
C VAL A 10 50.91 -37.94 13.29
N SER A 11 49.77 -38.38 13.85
CA SER A 11 48.47 -38.30 13.17
C SER A 11 48.00 -36.84 13.16
N ILE A 12 47.96 -36.25 11.98
CA ILE A 12 47.36 -34.97 11.74
C ILE A 12 45.84 -35.18 11.67
N THR A 13 45.14 -34.85 12.74
CA THR A 13 43.67 -34.77 12.74
C THR A 13 43.27 -33.47 12.04
N THR A 14 42.75 -33.57 10.82
CA THR A 14 42.08 -32.47 10.12
C THR A 14 40.82 -32.11 10.90
N ALA A 15 40.84 -30.92 11.55
CA ALA A 15 39.64 -30.31 12.09
C ALA A 15 38.70 -29.96 10.95
N GLU A 16 37.57 -30.65 10.88
CA GLU A 16 36.42 -30.24 10.06
C GLU A 16 35.94 -28.89 10.58
N SER A 17 36.00 -27.89 9.71
CA SER A 17 35.31 -26.60 9.87
C SER A 17 33.82 -26.83 9.99
N PRO A 18 33.10 -26.23 10.93
CA PRO A 18 31.66 -26.33 10.95
C PRO A 18 31.14 -25.65 9.67
N ALA A 19 30.41 -26.41 8.87
CA ALA A 19 29.64 -25.89 7.76
C ALA A 19 28.73 -24.76 8.29
N GLU A 20 28.89 -23.59 7.73
CA GLU A 20 27.89 -22.52 7.85
C GLU A 20 26.56 -23.10 7.32
N GLU A 21 25.67 -23.43 8.24
CA GLU A 21 24.25 -23.58 7.92
C GLU A 21 23.77 -22.19 7.46
N SER A 22 23.90 -21.97 6.15
CA SER A 22 23.10 -20.95 5.48
C SER A 22 21.65 -21.38 5.66
N THR A 23 20.95 -20.71 6.57
CA THR A 23 19.48 -20.74 6.66
C THR A 23 18.95 -20.33 5.28
N SER A 24 18.68 -21.33 4.45
CA SER A 24 17.81 -21.18 3.29
C SER A 24 16.41 -20.91 3.82
N GLU A 25 16.09 -19.63 4.13
CA GLU A 25 14.71 -19.22 4.22
C GLU A 25 14.04 -19.67 2.94
N SER A 26 13.07 -20.55 3.09
CA SER A 26 12.38 -21.18 1.98
C SER A 26 11.80 -20.11 1.07
N THR A 27 12.14 -20.15 -0.20
CA THR A 27 11.67 -19.26 -1.27
C THR A 27 10.15 -19.34 -1.45
N GLU A 28 9.47 -20.23 -0.71
CA GLU A 28 8.04 -20.52 -0.79
C GLU A 28 7.16 -19.53 -0.01
N ASP A 29 7.70 -18.77 0.95
CA ASP A 29 6.92 -17.88 1.83
C ASP A 29 6.86 -16.42 1.33
N ARG A 30 7.20 -16.14 0.08
CA ARG A 30 7.19 -14.79 -0.48
C ARG A 30 6.18 -14.66 -1.61
N ILE A 31 5.41 -13.57 -1.58
CA ILE A 31 4.59 -13.18 -2.71
C ILE A 31 5.51 -12.68 -3.82
N ARG A 32 5.34 -13.20 -5.04
CA ARG A 32 6.16 -12.84 -6.19
C ARG A 32 5.31 -12.56 -7.42
N LEU A 33 5.68 -11.53 -8.13
CA LEU A 33 5.19 -11.21 -9.46
C LEU A 33 6.21 -11.69 -10.48
N ASP A 34 5.93 -12.80 -11.17
CA ASP A 34 6.86 -13.37 -12.15
C ASP A 34 6.82 -12.61 -13.47
N LYS A 35 5.60 -12.23 -13.90
CA LYS A 35 5.39 -11.54 -15.16
C LYS A 35 4.23 -10.56 -15.07
N ILE A 36 4.38 -9.41 -15.71
CA ILE A 36 3.29 -8.47 -15.94
C ILE A 36 3.23 -8.05 -17.41
N SER A 37 2.00 -7.94 -17.90
CA SER A 37 1.67 -7.47 -19.24
C SER A 37 0.71 -6.30 -19.12
N ILE A 38 1.10 -5.15 -19.64
CA ILE A 38 0.31 -3.91 -19.57
C ILE A 38 0.03 -3.43 -20.99
N ARG A 39 -1.21 -3.06 -21.27
CA ARG A 39 -1.66 -2.53 -22.56
C ARG A 39 -2.48 -1.27 -22.33
N ASP A 40 -2.10 -0.20 -23.00
CA ASP A 40 -2.81 1.08 -23.07
C ASP A 40 -3.19 1.69 -21.71
N PHE A 41 -2.31 1.55 -20.72
CA PHE A 41 -2.49 2.08 -19.37
C PHE A 41 -1.66 3.36 -19.18
N ARG A 42 -2.28 4.49 -18.95
CA ARG A 42 -1.61 5.79 -18.83
C ARG A 42 -0.79 6.11 -20.11
N ASN A 43 0.53 6.31 -19.96
CA ASN A 43 1.45 6.46 -21.09
C ASN A 43 2.09 5.13 -21.52
N LEU A 44 1.73 4.01 -20.89
CA LEU A 44 2.27 2.69 -21.22
C LEU A 44 1.43 2.08 -22.33
N GLU A 45 1.94 2.08 -23.55
CA GLU A 45 1.27 1.48 -24.69
C GLU A 45 1.34 -0.05 -24.61
N ARG A 46 2.55 -0.57 -24.49
CA ARG A 46 2.81 -2.00 -24.38
C ARG A 46 4.03 -2.25 -23.51
N VAL A 47 3.80 -2.92 -22.39
CA VAL A 47 4.86 -3.41 -21.50
C VAL A 47 4.65 -4.89 -21.28
N ASP A 48 5.68 -5.70 -21.57
CA ASP A 48 5.78 -7.11 -21.21
C ASP A 48 7.06 -7.26 -20.39
N LEU A 49 6.92 -7.49 -19.10
CA LEU A 49 8.03 -7.50 -18.15
C LEU A 49 8.05 -8.81 -17.38
N GLN A 50 9.18 -9.50 -17.40
CA GLN A 50 9.52 -10.59 -16.49
C GLN A 50 10.36 -10.02 -15.35
N LEU A 51 10.03 -10.39 -14.13
CA LEU A 51 10.69 -9.89 -12.94
C LEU A 51 11.50 -11.00 -12.27
N PRO A 52 12.74 -10.74 -11.87
CA PRO A 52 13.53 -11.65 -11.06
C PRO A 52 12.86 -11.89 -9.69
N PRO A 53 13.16 -13.02 -9.01
CA PRO A 53 12.59 -13.35 -7.70
C PRO A 53 12.78 -12.27 -6.63
N ASP A 54 13.92 -11.58 -6.64
CA ASP A 54 14.21 -10.50 -5.68
C ASP A 54 13.63 -9.16 -6.10
N GLY A 55 13.19 -9.02 -7.37
CA GLY A 55 12.66 -7.79 -7.94
C GLY A 55 13.64 -7.08 -8.86
N ALA A 56 13.37 -5.80 -9.14
CA ALA A 56 14.17 -5.01 -10.08
C ALA A 56 14.16 -3.51 -9.74
N VAL A 57 15.18 -2.82 -10.23
CA VAL A 57 15.22 -1.34 -10.25
C VAL A 57 14.90 -0.85 -11.65
N ILE A 58 13.94 0.04 -11.78
CA ILE A 58 13.58 0.68 -13.04
C ILE A 58 14.09 2.14 -13.01
N VAL A 59 15.07 2.42 -13.83
CA VAL A 59 15.68 3.75 -13.94
C VAL A 59 15.13 4.48 -15.16
N GLY A 60 14.91 5.78 -15.06
CA GLY A 60 14.47 6.60 -16.19
C GLY A 60 14.09 8.01 -15.76
N ASP A 61 14.05 8.94 -16.68
CA ASP A 61 13.72 10.34 -16.40
C ASP A 61 12.27 10.53 -15.96
N ASN A 62 11.97 11.69 -15.41
CA ASN A 62 10.62 12.02 -14.99
C ASN A 62 9.68 12.08 -16.20
N GLY A 63 8.46 11.58 -16.03
CA GLY A 63 7.46 11.54 -17.11
C GLY A 63 7.52 10.27 -17.99
N HIS A 64 8.57 9.47 -17.95
CA HIS A 64 8.73 8.27 -18.78
C HIS A 64 7.85 7.08 -18.37
N GLY A 65 7.06 7.17 -17.29
CA GLY A 65 6.08 6.14 -16.92
C GLY A 65 6.48 5.24 -15.74
N LYS A 66 7.60 5.52 -15.06
CA LYS A 66 8.04 4.77 -13.86
C LYS A 66 6.91 4.50 -12.85
N THR A 67 6.33 5.56 -12.32
CA THR A 67 5.22 5.48 -11.37
C THR A 67 3.99 4.81 -11.96
N ASN A 68 3.78 4.88 -13.29
CA ASN A 68 2.64 4.25 -13.94
C ASN A 68 2.79 2.72 -14.01
N ILE A 69 4.02 2.18 -14.03
CA ILE A 69 4.26 0.73 -13.87
C ILE A 69 3.88 0.30 -12.46
N LEU A 70 4.34 1.01 -11.42
CA LEU A 70 3.97 0.70 -10.03
C LEU A 70 2.46 0.83 -9.82
N GLU A 71 1.83 1.87 -10.40
CA GLU A 71 0.37 2.04 -10.35
C GLU A 71 -0.35 0.86 -11.01
N ALA A 72 0.14 0.34 -12.14
CA ALA A 72 -0.46 -0.80 -12.81
C ALA A 72 -0.34 -2.09 -11.97
N ILE A 73 0.80 -2.33 -11.33
CA ILE A 73 0.99 -3.47 -10.42
C ILE A 73 0.06 -3.34 -9.21
N TYR A 74 0.06 -2.19 -8.56
CA TYR A 74 -0.78 -1.94 -7.39
C TYR A 74 -2.29 -1.96 -7.72
N TYR A 75 -2.66 -1.63 -8.96
CA TYR A 75 -4.03 -1.72 -9.45
C TYR A 75 -4.57 -3.15 -9.41
N LEU A 76 -3.72 -4.18 -9.54
CA LEU A 76 -4.10 -5.59 -9.39
C LEU A 76 -4.52 -5.95 -7.95
N GLN A 77 -4.07 -5.20 -6.94
CA GLN A 77 -4.47 -5.39 -5.55
C GLN A 77 -5.77 -4.70 -5.20
N ILE A 78 -5.90 -3.40 -5.55
CA ILE A 78 -7.00 -2.57 -5.05
C ILE A 78 -8.08 -2.29 -6.09
N MET A 79 -7.93 -2.76 -7.32
CA MET A 79 -8.87 -2.64 -8.44
C MET A 79 -9.26 -1.19 -8.76
N ARG A 80 -8.44 -0.22 -8.38
CA ARG A 80 -8.66 1.22 -8.60
C ARG A 80 -7.33 1.98 -8.64
N SER A 81 -7.34 3.22 -9.14
CA SER A 81 -6.17 4.09 -9.09
C SER A 81 -5.82 4.49 -7.65
N ILE A 82 -4.52 4.50 -7.34
CA ILE A 82 -3.97 5.06 -6.10
C ILE A 82 -4.06 6.61 -6.09
N ARG A 83 -4.19 7.23 -7.27
CA ARG A 83 -4.25 8.68 -7.48
C ARG A 83 -5.68 9.18 -7.66
N ASP A 84 -6.70 8.38 -7.31
CA ASP A 84 -8.13 8.68 -7.47
C ASP A 84 -8.59 8.98 -8.91
N ALA A 85 -7.79 8.60 -9.91
CA ALA A 85 -8.20 8.70 -11.30
C ALA A 85 -9.33 7.70 -11.58
N ARG A 86 -10.27 8.10 -12.43
CA ARG A 86 -11.30 7.18 -12.94
C ARG A 86 -10.66 6.22 -13.94
N ASP A 87 -11.22 5.02 -14.09
CA ASP A 87 -10.67 4.02 -15.01
C ASP A 87 -10.57 4.54 -16.46
N GLN A 88 -11.50 5.38 -16.89
CA GLN A 88 -11.41 6.06 -18.19
C GLN A 88 -10.19 6.98 -18.35
N ASP A 89 -9.73 7.57 -17.23
CA ASP A 89 -8.58 8.48 -17.20
C ASP A 89 -7.25 7.72 -17.02
N LEU A 90 -7.32 6.41 -16.72
CA LEU A 90 -6.20 5.48 -16.73
C LEU A 90 -5.92 4.91 -18.12
N THR A 91 -6.93 4.96 -19.02
CA THR A 91 -6.79 4.49 -20.39
C THR A 91 -5.95 5.48 -21.19
N ARG A 92 -4.97 4.97 -21.96
CA ARG A 92 -4.16 5.78 -22.87
C ARG A 92 -5.05 6.61 -23.81
N PHE A 93 -4.61 7.79 -24.19
CA PHE A 93 -5.32 8.64 -25.15
C PHE A 93 -5.60 7.83 -26.44
N ASP A 94 -6.78 7.98 -26.98
CA ASP A 94 -7.28 7.32 -28.20
C ASP A 94 -7.40 5.79 -28.16
N ALA A 95 -7.06 5.15 -27.02
CA ALA A 95 -7.25 3.73 -26.85
C ALA A 95 -8.70 3.39 -26.44
N PRO A 96 -9.25 2.23 -26.87
CA PRO A 96 -10.60 1.79 -26.53
C PRO A 96 -10.74 1.30 -25.08
N GLY A 97 -9.63 1.05 -24.40
CA GLY A 97 -9.58 0.54 -23.03
C GLY A 97 -8.16 0.22 -22.63
N PHE A 98 -7.96 -0.33 -21.44
CA PHE A 98 -6.67 -0.84 -20.99
C PHE A 98 -6.78 -2.28 -20.51
N HIS A 99 -5.66 -2.98 -20.52
CA HIS A 99 -5.56 -4.33 -19.97
C HIS A 99 -4.26 -4.51 -19.19
N ILE A 100 -4.38 -5.10 -17.99
CA ILE A 100 -3.24 -5.46 -17.14
C ILE A 100 -3.41 -6.96 -16.81
N ALA A 101 -2.37 -7.75 -17.06
CA ALA A 101 -2.33 -9.17 -16.70
C ALA A 101 -1.04 -9.49 -15.99
N ALA A 102 -1.10 -10.37 -14.99
CA ALA A 102 0.03 -10.77 -14.18
C ALA A 102 0.03 -12.27 -13.91
N GLN A 103 1.20 -12.86 -13.83
CA GLN A 103 1.46 -14.18 -13.27
C GLN A 103 2.21 -13.98 -11.95
N ALA A 104 1.64 -14.50 -10.87
CA ALA A 104 2.15 -14.30 -9.52
C ALA A 104 2.08 -15.58 -8.68
N HIS A 105 2.90 -15.64 -7.61
CA HIS A 105 2.80 -16.64 -6.54
C HIS A 105 2.31 -15.97 -5.27
N THR A 106 1.18 -16.48 -4.68
CA THR A 106 0.52 -15.91 -3.48
C THR A 106 -0.20 -16.97 -2.66
N PRO A 107 0.37 -17.72 -1.85
CA PRO A 107 1.37 -18.79 -1.93
C PRO A 107 1.14 -19.79 -3.06
N GLN A 108 0.02 -19.78 -3.76
CA GLN A 108 -0.24 -20.53 -4.98
C GLN A 108 0.05 -19.67 -6.21
N ARG A 109 0.30 -20.32 -7.35
CA ARG A 109 0.47 -19.59 -8.61
C ARG A 109 -0.88 -19.10 -9.09
N HIS A 110 -1.00 -17.82 -9.36
CA HIS A 110 -2.20 -17.18 -9.84
C HIS A 110 -1.97 -16.41 -11.15
N GLU A 111 -2.97 -16.46 -12.01
CA GLU A 111 -3.10 -15.54 -13.14
C GLU A 111 -4.17 -14.51 -12.80
N ILE A 112 -3.78 -13.25 -12.74
CA ILE A 112 -4.69 -12.13 -12.44
C ILE A 112 -4.74 -11.23 -13.65
N SER A 113 -5.93 -10.88 -14.14
CA SER A 113 -6.03 -9.89 -15.19
C SER A 113 -7.22 -8.95 -14.99
N ILE A 114 -7.05 -7.71 -15.43
CA ILE A 114 -8.04 -6.66 -15.35
C ILE A 114 -8.09 -5.96 -16.70
N GLY A 115 -9.29 -5.97 -17.32
CA GLY A 115 -9.59 -5.19 -18.50
C GLY A 115 -10.61 -4.11 -18.19
N PHE A 116 -10.46 -2.95 -18.78
CA PHE A 116 -11.44 -1.88 -18.79
C PHE A 116 -11.76 -1.46 -20.22
N ASP A 117 -13.03 -1.44 -20.55
CA ASP A 117 -13.54 -0.97 -21.84
C ASP A 117 -14.13 0.45 -21.69
N ARG A 118 -13.58 1.41 -22.42
CA ARG A 118 -13.95 2.83 -22.33
C ARG A 118 -15.34 3.11 -22.88
N ASN A 119 -15.79 2.36 -23.90
CA ASN A 119 -17.07 2.58 -24.55
C ASN A 119 -18.23 2.10 -23.67
N THR A 120 -18.11 0.90 -23.11
CA THR A 120 -19.11 0.31 -22.23
C THR A 120 -18.94 0.73 -20.76
N LYS A 121 -17.82 1.34 -20.40
CA LYS A 121 -17.40 1.67 -19.02
C LYS A 121 -17.42 0.45 -18.10
N ARG A 122 -17.19 -0.73 -18.65
CA ARG A 122 -17.17 -1.98 -17.90
C ARG A 122 -15.74 -2.39 -17.57
N LYS A 123 -15.57 -2.83 -16.33
CA LYS A 123 -14.37 -3.46 -15.84
C LYS A 123 -14.61 -4.96 -15.72
N LYS A 124 -13.67 -5.76 -16.22
CA LYS A 124 -13.67 -7.21 -16.09
C LYS A 124 -12.42 -7.63 -15.35
N VAL A 125 -12.59 -8.45 -14.31
CA VAL A 125 -11.49 -9.01 -13.52
C VAL A 125 -11.55 -10.53 -13.67
N MET A 126 -10.40 -11.14 -13.95
CA MET A 126 -10.24 -12.58 -14.05
C MET A 126 -9.17 -13.02 -13.05
N ILE A 127 -9.42 -14.11 -12.34
CA ILE A 127 -8.44 -14.80 -11.49
C ILE A 127 -8.47 -16.28 -11.88
N ASP A 128 -7.34 -16.84 -12.30
CA ASP A 128 -7.19 -18.23 -12.72
C ASP A 128 -8.22 -18.66 -13.79
N GLY A 129 -8.42 -17.77 -14.78
CA GLY A 129 -9.36 -18.01 -15.87
C GLY A 129 -10.84 -17.78 -15.52
N ASN A 130 -11.16 -17.52 -14.25
CA ASN A 130 -12.54 -17.31 -13.80
C ASN A 130 -12.86 -15.82 -13.65
N GLU A 131 -14.04 -15.42 -14.14
CA GLU A 131 -14.50 -14.04 -13.98
C GLU A 131 -14.97 -13.78 -12.55
N VAL A 132 -14.39 -12.76 -11.91
CA VAL A 132 -14.79 -12.32 -10.57
C VAL A 132 -16.03 -11.46 -10.65
N ARG A 133 -17.13 -11.94 -10.05
CA ARG A 133 -18.45 -11.26 -10.13
C ARG A 133 -18.52 -9.98 -9.29
N ARG A 134 -17.82 -9.93 -8.15
CA ARG A 134 -17.79 -8.78 -7.23
C ARG A 134 -16.37 -8.32 -7.08
N LEU A 135 -16.08 -7.06 -7.37
CA LEU A 135 -14.72 -6.50 -7.23
C LEU A 135 -14.12 -6.68 -5.83
N GLY A 136 -14.98 -6.71 -4.81
CA GLY A 136 -14.54 -6.99 -3.43
C GLY A 136 -13.91 -8.37 -3.24
N ASP A 137 -14.27 -9.36 -4.06
CA ASP A 137 -13.72 -10.72 -3.98
C ASP A 137 -12.32 -10.80 -4.61
N ALA A 138 -11.94 -9.82 -5.41
CA ALA A 138 -10.61 -9.71 -6.03
C ALA A 138 -9.66 -8.77 -5.25
N LEU A 139 -10.15 -8.07 -4.22
CA LEU A 139 -9.28 -7.22 -3.41
C LEU A 139 -8.23 -8.06 -2.70
N GLY A 140 -6.98 -7.61 -2.75
CA GLY A 140 -5.86 -8.33 -2.15
C GLY A 140 -5.35 -9.51 -2.98
N ALA A 141 -5.79 -9.70 -4.24
CA ALA A 141 -5.33 -10.80 -5.09
C ALA A 141 -3.80 -10.80 -5.31
N LEU A 142 -3.16 -9.64 -5.27
CA LEU A 142 -1.70 -9.48 -5.31
C LEU A 142 -1.24 -8.60 -4.15
N PRO A 143 -1.06 -9.14 -2.93
CA PRO A 143 -0.68 -8.35 -1.77
C PRO A 143 0.60 -7.56 -2.03
N SER A 144 0.50 -6.24 -1.94
CA SER A 144 1.59 -5.32 -2.23
C SER A 144 1.46 -4.04 -1.42
N VAL A 145 2.58 -3.41 -1.10
CA VAL A 145 2.64 -2.11 -0.42
C VAL A 145 3.40 -1.14 -1.30
N ILE A 146 2.81 0.01 -1.54
CA ILE A 146 3.48 1.08 -2.29
C ILE A 146 3.95 2.17 -1.34
N PHE A 147 5.23 2.54 -1.46
CA PHE A 147 5.83 3.69 -0.82
C PHE A 147 6.01 4.77 -1.88
N SER A 148 5.46 5.93 -1.64
CA SER A 148 5.49 7.04 -2.60
C SER A 148 5.67 8.39 -1.92
N PRO A 149 6.08 9.44 -2.64
CA PRO A 149 6.11 10.80 -2.09
C PRO A 149 4.76 11.29 -1.56
N ARG A 150 3.64 10.75 -2.08
CA ARG A 150 2.28 11.11 -1.62
C ARG A 150 1.94 10.59 -0.23
N ASP A 151 2.69 9.63 0.29
CA ASP A 151 2.43 9.08 1.62
C ASP A 151 2.58 10.15 2.72
N LEU A 152 3.28 11.24 2.42
CA LEU A 152 3.37 12.41 3.30
C LEU A 152 1.99 13.01 3.60
N GLU A 153 1.01 12.87 2.68
CA GLU A 153 -0.38 13.31 2.89
C GLU A 153 -1.09 12.53 4.01
N LEU A 154 -0.58 11.34 4.40
CA LEU A 154 -1.08 10.59 5.56
C LEU A 154 -0.83 11.36 6.86
N VAL A 155 0.20 12.18 6.91
CA VAL A 155 0.57 12.95 8.10
C VAL A 155 0.11 14.39 7.99
N ASN A 156 0.46 15.12 6.92
CA ASN A 156 0.16 16.55 6.78
C ASN A 156 -1.17 16.84 6.06
N GLY A 157 -1.75 15.84 5.39
CA GLY A 157 -3.00 15.98 4.65
C GLY A 157 -4.26 16.03 5.53
N PRO A 158 -5.43 16.15 4.89
CA PRO A 158 -6.71 16.16 5.57
C PRO A 158 -7.04 14.79 6.21
N PRO A 159 -7.96 14.75 7.20
CA PRO A 159 -8.42 13.49 7.82
C PRO A 159 -8.94 12.43 6.84
N THR A 160 -9.37 12.84 5.66
CA THR A 160 -9.83 11.93 4.59
C THR A 160 -8.75 10.96 4.14
N GLU A 161 -7.48 11.40 4.08
CA GLU A 161 -6.37 10.53 3.66
C GLU A 161 -6.08 9.46 4.72
N ARG A 162 -6.09 9.83 6.00
CA ARG A 162 -5.89 8.88 7.10
C ARG A 162 -7.02 7.87 7.22
N ARG A 163 -8.28 8.31 7.06
CA ARG A 163 -9.42 7.36 6.99
C ARG A 163 -9.31 6.43 5.79
N ARG A 164 -8.88 6.95 4.64
CA ARG A 164 -8.67 6.14 3.44
C ARG A 164 -7.59 5.09 3.63
N TYR A 165 -6.50 5.45 4.31
CA TYR A 165 -5.44 4.53 4.69
C TYR A 165 -5.98 3.40 5.58
N LEU A 166 -6.69 3.74 6.68
CA LEU A 166 -7.32 2.73 7.55
C LEU A 166 -8.31 1.84 6.78
N ASP A 167 -9.16 2.46 5.93
CA ASP A 167 -10.12 1.73 5.10
C ASP A 167 -9.43 0.77 4.13
N LEU A 168 -8.27 1.16 3.59
CA LEU A 168 -7.50 0.32 2.67
C LEU A 168 -6.93 -0.89 3.41
N VAL A 169 -6.15 -0.67 4.47
CA VAL A 169 -5.50 -1.73 5.24
C VAL A 169 -6.53 -2.74 5.75
N LEU A 170 -7.61 -2.24 6.38
CA LEU A 170 -8.62 -3.10 7.01
C LEU A 170 -9.51 -3.80 5.98
N ALA A 171 -9.84 -3.16 4.86
CA ALA A 171 -10.63 -3.81 3.80
C ALA A 171 -9.86 -4.92 3.07
N LEU A 172 -8.53 -4.86 3.03
CA LEU A 172 -7.68 -5.90 2.45
C LEU A 172 -7.53 -7.12 3.35
N THR A 173 -7.70 -6.96 4.66
CA THR A 173 -7.42 -7.99 5.67
C THR A 173 -8.66 -8.51 6.40
N ASP A 174 -9.78 -7.78 6.36
CA ASP A 174 -11.03 -8.16 7.02
C ASP A 174 -12.25 -8.03 6.10
N LYS A 175 -12.80 -9.17 5.68
CA LYS A 175 -14.01 -9.23 4.84
C LYS A 175 -15.25 -8.65 5.53
N LYS A 176 -15.34 -8.71 6.86
CA LYS A 176 -16.46 -8.11 7.61
C LYS A 176 -16.35 -6.59 7.55
N TYR A 177 -15.14 -6.07 7.72
CA TYR A 177 -14.88 -4.65 7.57
C TYR A 177 -15.21 -4.16 6.16
N LEU A 178 -14.74 -4.85 5.13
CA LEU A 178 -15.02 -4.51 3.72
C LEU A 178 -16.54 -4.46 3.45
N HIS A 179 -17.28 -5.46 3.94
CA HIS A 179 -18.74 -5.51 3.82
C HIS A 179 -19.39 -4.31 4.52
N ALA A 180 -19.01 -4.06 5.78
CA ALA A 180 -19.53 -2.94 6.56
C ALA A 180 -19.21 -1.59 5.90
N LEU A 181 -17.98 -1.42 5.39
CA LEU A 181 -17.55 -0.20 4.68
C LEU A 181 -18.39 0.06 3.43
N HIS A 182 -18.66 -0.97 2.64
CA HIS A 182 -19.50 -0.86 1.44
C HIS A 182 -20.92 -0.40 1.79
N HIS A 183 -21.56 -1.07 2.75
CA HIS A 183 -22.92 -0.76 3.18
C HIS A 183 -23.01 0.61 3.87
N TYR A 184 -22.06 0.92 4.74
CA TYR A 184 -21.99 2.23 5.39
C TYR A 184 -21.92 3.37 4.36
N ARG A 185 -21.00 3.27 3.40
CA ARG A 185 -20.85 4.30 2.35
C ARG A 185 -22.10 4.45 1.49
N ALA A 186 -22.75 3.34 1.13
CA ALA A 186 -23.98 3.36 0.34
C ALA A 186 -25.14 4.02 1.11
N ASN A 187 -25.32 3.67 2.39
CA ASN A 187 -26.37 4.23 3.25
C ASN A 187 -26.09 5.72 3.57
N LEU A 188 -24.83 6.08 3.80
CA LEU A 188 -24.44 7.48 4.00
C LEU A 188 -24.75 8.34 2.76
N ALA A 189 -24.45 7.85 1.57
CA ALA A 189 -24.78 8.53 0.32
C ALA A 189 -26.28 8.73 0.15
N ARG A 190 -27.10 7.71 0.46
CA ARG A 190 -28.58 7.78 0.41
C ARG A 190 -29.13 8.74 1.47
N ARG A 191 -28.65 8.66 2.72
CA ARG A 191 -29.05 9.58 3.78
C ARG A 191 -28.71 11.03 3.41
N ASN A 192 -27.50 11.30 2.92
CA ASN A 192 -27.11 12.63 2.50
C ASN A 192 -27.91 13.13 1.29
N ALA A 193 -28.33 12.25 0.38
CA ALA A 193 -29.25 12.61 -0.71
C ALA A 193 -30.64 13.00 -0.18
N ALA A 194 -31.18 12.22 0.78
CA ALA A 194 -32.44 12.54 1.46
C ALA A 194 -32.36 13.89 2.20
N LEU A 195 -31.27 14.14 2.93
CA LEU A 195 -31.03 15.43 3.62
C LEU A 195 -31.03 16.61 2.64
N ARG A 196 -30.30 16.53 1.52
CA ARG A 196 -30.30 17.60 0.50
C ARG A 196 -31.67 17.84 -0.11
N ASN A 197 -32.44 16.78 -0.34
CA ASN A 197 -33.81 16.90 -0.86
C ASN A 197 -34.75 17.55 0.17
N ALA A 198 -34.60 17.19 1.44
CA ALA A 198 -35.35 17.78 2.56
C ALA A 198 -35.09 19.28 2.71
N THR A 199 -33.83 19.68 2.68
CA THR A 199 -33.44 21.10 2.76
C THR A 199 -34.07 21.93 1.64
N ARG A 200 -34.26 21.35 0.44
CA ARG A 200 -34.86 22.05 -0.71
C ARG A 200 -36.39 22.16 -0.64
N ARG A 201 -37.08 21.20 0.01
CA ARG A 201 -38.54 21.07 -0.04
C ARG A 201 -39.28 21.55 1.23
N GLY A 202 -38.60 21.74 2.36
CA GLY A 202 -39.14 22.35 3.56
C GLY A 202 -40.29 21.59 4.24
N SER A 203 -40.41 20.27 4.14
CA SER A 203 -41.55 19.50 4.66
C SER A 203 -41.17 18.55 5.81
N ALA A 204 -42.05 18.44 6.83
CA ALA A 204 -41.91 17.48 7.94
C ALA A 204 -41.90 16.00 7.52
N ALA A 205 -42.47 15.65 6.37
CA ALA A 205 -42.40 14.31 5.77
C ALA A 205 -40.96 13.88 5.45
N ASN A 206 -40.01 14.79 5.43
CA ASN A 206 -38.61 14.54 5.10
C ASN A 206 -37.84 13.90 6.26
N GLU A 207 -38.29 14.03 7.50
CA GLU A 207 -37.60 13.46 8.67
C GLU A 207 -37.60 11.94 8.65
N GLN A 208 -38.75 11.31 8.34
CA GLN A 208 -38.86 9.87 8.22
C GLN A 208 -38.00 9.29 7.06
N GLN A 209 -37.91 10.05 5.94
CA GLN A 209 -37.08 9.65 4.80
C GLN A 209 -35.58 9.66 5.10
N VAL A 210 -35.16 10.45 6.08
CA VAL A 210 -33.78 10.48 6.57
C VAL A 210 -33.57 9.40 7.61
N ALA A 211 -34.49 9.26 8.58
CA ALA A 211 -34.40 8.34 9.71
C ALA A 211 -34.29 6.86 9.26
N VAL A 212 -34.92 6.48 8.16
CA VAL A 212 -34.88 5.10 7.64
C VAL A 212 -33.48 4.54 7.38
N TRP A 213 -32.47 5.41 7.17
CA TRP A 213 -31.08 5.02 6.91
C TRP A 213 -30.23 4.92 8.17
N GLU A 214 -30.70 5.44 9.30
CA GLU A 214 -29.90 5.56 10.54
C GLU A 214 -29.61 4.21 11.19
N PRO A 215 -30.54 3.23 11.27
CA PRO A 215 -30.23 1.93 11.83
C PRO A 215 -29.10 1.22 11.09
N ALA A 216 -29.15 1.20 9.76
CA ALA A 216 -28.10 0.58 8.94
C ALA A 216 -26.75 1.34 9.03
N LEU A 217 -26.80 2.67 9.20
CA LEU A 217 -25.59 3.46 9.45
C LEU A 217 -25.00 3.17 10.82
N ALA A 218 -25.82 3.00 11.86
CA ALA A 218 -25.36 2.64 13.19
C ALA A 218 -24.75 1.24 13.23
N GLU A 219 -25.42 0.26 12.64
CA GLU A 219 -24.96 -1.12 12.55
C GLU A 219 -23.60 -1.22 11.85
N HIS A 220 -23.52 -0.75 10.61
CA HIS A 220 -22.27 -0.85 9.85
C HIS A 220 -21.20 0.12 10.36
N GLY A 221 -21.60 1.29 10.84
CA GLY A 221 -20.71 2.29 11.45
C GLY A 221 -20.02 1.78 12.72
N SER A 222 -20.73 1.04 13.57
CA SER A 222 -20.14 0.44 14.77
C SER A 222 -19.02 -0.55 14.45
N VAL A 223 -19.20 -1.39 13.42
CA VAL A 223 -18.16 -2.32 12.95
C VAL A 223 -16.92 -1.55 12.48
N LEU A 224 -17.10 -0.46 11.72
CA LEU A 224 -15.96 0.33 11.24
C LEU A 224 -15.17 0.95 12.40
N ILE A 225 -15.87 1.54 13.38
CA ILE A 225 -15.22 2.17 14.54
C ILE A 225 -14.49 1.13 15.38
N GLU A 226 -15.13 0.01 15.69
CA GLU A 226 -14.55 -1.07 16.47
C GLU A 226 -13.25 -1.61 15.83
N THR A 227 -13.33 -1.95 14.54
CA THR A 227 -12.18 -2.54 13.85
C THR A 227 -11.02 -1.54 13.73
N ARG A 228 -11.31 -0.27 13.45
CA ARG A 228 -10.28 0.79 13.39
C ARG A 228 -9.65 1.03 14.76
N ALA A 229 -10.46 1.15 15.81
CA ALA A 229 -9.96 1.37 17.17
C ALA A 229 -9.08 0.21 17.63
N LYS A 230 -9.50 -1.02 17.35
CA LYS A 230 -8.74 -2.24 17.65
C LYS A 230 -7.39 -2.22 16.92
N TRP A 231 -7.39 -2.07 15.59
CA TRP A 231 -6.14 -2.08 14.80
C TRP A 231 -5.17 -0.99 15.25
N VAL A 232 -5.65 0.24 15.49
CA VAL A 232 -4.81 1.34 15.95
C VAL A 232 -4.26 1.06 17.34
N GLY A 233 -5.06 0.51 18.25
CA GLY A 233 -4.60 0.11 19.59
C GLY A 233 -3.54 -0.98 19.55
N ASP A 234 -3.77 -2.03 18.77
CA ASP A 234 -2.86 -3.17 18.62
C ASP A 234 -1.52 -2.74 17.98
N SER A 235 -1.56 -1.80 17.04
CA SER A 235 -0.38 -1.34 16.28
C SER A 235 0.34 -0.12 16.90
N ALA A 236 -0.19 0.47 17.97
CA ALA A 236 0.36 1.73 18.54
C ALA A 236 1.80 1.57 19.05
N ALA A 237 2.12 0.46 19.69
CA ALA A 237 3.46 0.17 20.18
C ALA A 237 4.46 -0.01 19.03
N ASP A 238 4.06 -0.74 17.98
CA ASP A 238 4.89 -0.96 16.80
C ASP A 238 5.14 0.34 16.03
N PHE A 239 4.14 1.23 15.95
CA PHE A 239 4.32 2.55 15.35
C PHE A 239 5.42 3.35 16.06
N SER A 240 5.41 3.36 17.39
CA SER A 240 6.43 4.05 18.20
C SER A 240 7.82 3.43 18.00
N ASP A 241 7.93 2.10 18.04
CA ASP A 241 9.17 1.36 17.85
C ASP A 241 9.77 1.60 16.45
N ILE A 242 8.95 1.53 15.41
CA ILE A 242 9.38 1.79 14.03
C ILE A 242 9.90 3.22 13.89
N ALA A 243 9.17 4.23 14.41
CA ALA A 243 9.59 5.62 14.34
C ALA A 243 10.96 5.84 15.05
N GLN A 244 11.15 5.21 16.21
CA GLN A 244 12.41 5.25 16.94
C GLN A 244 13.55 4.59 16.15
N LYS A 245 13.31 3.43 15.53
CA LYS A 245 14.29 2.72 14.69
C LYS A 245 14.67 3.53 13.44
N ILE A 246 13.75 4.28 12.85
CA ILE A 246 14.03 5.22 11.75
C ILE A 246 14.95 6.35 12.23
N GLY A 247 14.88 6.71 13.51
CA GLY A 247 15.77 7.70 14.13
C GLY A 247 15.09 8.89 14.78
N GLU A 248 13.79 8.80 15.02
CA GLU A 248 13.12 9.80 15.83
C GLU A 248 13.57 9.67 17.31
N LYS A 249 13.87 10.82 17.93
CA LYS A 249 14.37 10.85 19.32
C LYS A 249 13.22 10.93 20.33
N GLY A 250 12.06 11.41 19.90
CA GLY A 250 10.88 11.54 20.73
C GLY A 250 9.98 10.30 20.68
N THR A 251 8.95 10.29 21.52
CA THR A 251 7.93 9.24 21.55
C THR A 251 6.86 9.53 20.50
N ALA A 252 6.87 8.76 19.40
CA ALA A 252 5.84 8.81 18.40
C ALA A 252 4.62 8.02 18.88
N GLN A 253 3.43 8.59 18.69
CA GLN A 253 2.17 7.95 19.08
C GLN A 253 1.15 8.09 17.96
N MET A 254 0.29 7.07 17.82
CA MET A 254 -0.91 7.14 17.02
C MET A 254 -2.14 6.79 17.85
N ARG A 255 -3.25 7.49 17.62
CA ARG A 255 -4.50 7.31 18.35
C ARG A 255 -5.70 7.47 17.43
N TYR A 256 -6.65 6.56 17.54
CA TYR A 256 -7.92 6.68 16.83
C TYR A 256 -8.85 7.65 17.54
N MET A 257 -9.25 8.69 16.83
CA MET A 257 -10.08 9.79 17.34
C MET A 257 -11.52 9.58 16.90
N SER A 258 -12.31 8.98 17.76
CA SER A 258 -13.75 8.82 17.59
C SER A 258 -14.45 8.97 18.95
N PRO A 259 -15.55 9.74 19.03
CA PRO A 259 -16.33 9.86 20.29
C PRO A 259 -16.97 8.52 20.71
N PHE A 260 -16.96 7.53 19.83
CA PHE A 260 -17.62 6.24 20.02
C PHE A 260 -16.64 5.07 20.20
N ALA A 261 -15.33 5.33 20.20
CA ALA A 261 -14.31 4.27 20.20
C ALA A 261 -14.40 3.38 21.45
N ASP A 262 -14.61 3.98 22.62
CA ASP A 262 -14.60 3.29 23.91
C ASP A 262 -15.95 2.74 24.36
N SER A 263 -17.01 2.92 23.55
CA SER A 263 -18.35 2.47 23.91
C SER A 263 -18.53 0.97 23.64
N GLU A 264 -19.03 0.21 24.61
CA GLU A 264 -19.43 -1.19 24.41
C GLU A 264 -20.69 -1.32 23.57
N ALA A 265 -21.66 -0.40 23.74
CA ALA A 265 -22.92 -0.35 23.00
C ALA A 265 -22.85 0.59 21.79
N ARG A 266 -21.77 0.50 20.97
CA ARG A 266 -21.49 1.42 19.86
C ARG A 266 -22.64 1.63 18.89
N CYS A 267 -23.38 0.56 18.57
CA CYS A 267 -24.51 0.64 17.65
C CYS A 267 -25.64 1.52 18.21
N ASP A 268 -26.03 1.31 19.45
CA ASP A 268 -27.13 2.05 20.10
C ASP A 268 -26.74 3.53 20.31
N VAL A 269 -25.50 3.77 20.75
CA VAL A 269 -24.99 5.13 20.96
C VAL A 269 -24.87 5.89 19.64
N LEU A 270 -24.46 5.22 18.56
CA LEU A 270 -24.45 5.82 17.22
C LEU A 270 -25.87 6.12 16.72
N LEU A 271 -26.82 5.20 16.93
CA LEU A 271 -28.22 5.43 16.56
C LEU A 271 -28.78 6.63 17.29
N ALA A 272 -28.62 6.69 18.60
CA ALA A 272 -29.05 7.84 19.41
C ALA A 272 -28.39 9.17 18.95
N ALA A 273 -27.10 9.12 18.57
CA ALA A 273 -26.40 10.29 18.08
C ALA A 273 -26.92 10.76 16.70
N TYR A 274 -27.30 9.84 15.81
CA TYR A 274 -27.97 10.20 14.56
C TYR A 274 -29.33 10.85 14.80
N GLU A 275 -30.11 10.33 15.72
CA GLU A 275 -31.41 10.88 16.12
C GLU A 275 -31.26 12.30 16.71
N GLU A 276 -30.35 12.49 17.65
CA GLU A 276 -30.04 13.79 18.25
C GLU A 276 -29.64 14.86 17.21
N LYS A 277 -28.78 14.48 16.28
CA LYS A 277 -28.24 15.41 15.27
C LYS A 277 -29.14 15.59 14.05
N ARG A 278 -30.23 14.83 13.92
CA ARG A 278 -31.10 14.83 12.72
C ARG A 278 -31.59 16.21 12.34
N THR A 279 -32.04 17.02 13.32
CA THR A 279 -32.49 18.39 13.05
C THR A 279 -31.38 19.29 12.50
N LEU A 280 -30.16 19.15 13.02
CA LEU A 280 -28.99 19.86 12.49
C LEU A 280 -28.66 19.39 11.07
N ASP A 281 -28.66 18.09 10.85
CA ASP A 281 -28.38 17.46 9.57
C ASP A 281 -29.37 17.90 8.48
N LEU A 282 -30.67 17.98 8.83
CA LEU A 282 -31.72 18.50 7.95
C LEU A 282 -31.48 19.96 7.54
N ARG A 283 -31.01 20.79 8.47
CA ARG A 283 -30.68 22.20 8.18
C ARG A 283 -29.45 22.36 7.30
N ARG A 284 -28.43 21.49 7.48
CA ARG A 284 -27.15 21.57 6.79
C ARG A 284 -27.06 20.71 5.52
N GLY A 285 -27.97 19.77 5.32
CA GLY A 285 -28.00 18.87 4.18
C GLY A 285 -26.90 17.80 4.18
N ILE A 286 -26.26 17.57 5.32
CA ILE A 286 -25.15 16.61 5.49
C ILE A 286 -25.22 15.89 6.83
N THR A 287 -24.65 14.68 6.91
CA THR A 287 -24.52 13.90 8.14
C THR A 287 -23.29 14.38 8.94
N HIS A 288 -23.48 14.73 10.22
CA HIS A 288 -22.40 15.26 11.09
C HIS A 288 -21.80 14.21 12.02
N VAL A 289 -22.38 13.03 12.16
CA VAL A 289 -21.98 11.98 13.10
C VAL A 289 -21.59 10.70 12.34
N GLY A 290 -20.63 9.96 12.88
CA GLY A 290 -20.25 8.63 12.42
C GLY A 290 -18.81 8.53 11.91
N PRO A 291 -18.34 7.29 11.56
CA PRO A 291 -16.94 7.00 11.24
C PRO A 291 -16.36 7.75 10.05
N HIS A 292 -17.18 8.38 9.21
CA HIS A 292 -16.72 9.29 8.16
C HIS A 292 -16.24 10.66 8.68
N ARG A 293 -16.36 10.92 10.00
CA ARG A 293 -15.89 12.13 10.70
C ARG A 293 -14.69 11.87 11.60
N ASP A 294 -14.39 10.61 11.86
CA ASP A 294 -13.27 10.21 12.72
C ASP A 294 -11.92 10.56 12.10
N ASP A 295 -10.86 10.50 12.91
CA ASP A 295 -9.50 10.76 12.48
C ASP A 295 -8.50 9.78 13.12
N LEU A 296 -7.29 9.72 12.57
CA LEU A 296 -6.11 9.10 13.13
C LEU A 296 -5.14 10.20 13.53
N GLU A 297 -4.99 10.44 14.83
CA GLU A 297 -4.06 11.41 15.35
C GLU A 297 -2.65 10.82 15.40
N LEU A 298 -1.66 11.58 14.91
CA LEU A 298 -0.25 11.23 14.92
C LEU A 298 0.52 12.32 15.67
N THR A 299 1.19 11.95 16.76
CA THR A 299 1.94 12.88 17.58
C THR A 299 3.38 12.47 17.79
N LEU A 300 4.25 13.43 18.10
CA LEU A 300 5.62 13.23 18.58
C LEU A 300 5.81 14.07 19.84
N ASP A 301 6.14 13.43 20.97
CA ASP A 301 6.20 14.06 22.30
C ASP A 301 4.93 14.85 22.63
N GLY A 302 3.76 14.27 22.29
CA GLY A 302 2.44 14.88 22.52
C GLY A 302 2.08 16.06 21.59
N LYS A 303 2.94 16.41 20.62
CA LYS A 303 2.67 17.47 19.63
C LYS A 303 2.19 16.86 18.32
N ASP A 304 1.11 17.41 17.78
CA ASP A 304 0.55 17.00 16.48
C ASP A 304 1.61 17.13 15.36
N LEU A 305 1.95 16.00 14.72
CA LEU A 305 2.92 15.96 13.64
C LEU A 305 2.48 16.75 12.41
N ARG A 306 1.20 16.90 12.16
CA ARG A 306 0.66 17.69 11.07
C ARG A 306 0.99 19.16 11.20
N LEU A 307 0.91 19.70 12.43
CA LEU A 307 1.06 21.13 12.71
C LEU A 307 2.49 21.50 13.09
N PHE A 308 3.18 20.62 13.81
CA PHE A 308 4.46 20.93 14.46
C PHE A 308 5.61 20.03 14.01
N GLY A 309 5.34 18.96 13.25
CA GLY A 309 6.38 18.07 12.77
C GLY A 309 7.22 18.70 11.66
N SER A 310 8.55 18.53 11.73
CA SER A 310 9.42 18.84 10.59
C SER A 310 9.12 17.90 9.42
N ALA A 311 9.48 18.28 8.19
CA ALA A 311 9.29 17.45 7.00
C ALA A 311 9.89 16.04 7.18
N GLY A 312 11.08 15.93 7.79
CA GLY A 312 11.71 14.65 8.09
C GLY A 312 10.92 13.82 9.11
N GLN A 313 10.36 14.43 10.16
CA GLN A 313 9.53 13.75 11.16
C GLN A 313 8.21 13.27 10.56
N GLN A 314 7.57 14.11 9.76
CA GLN A 314 6.36 13.73 9.02
C GLN A 314 6.64 12.56 8.07
N ARG A 315 7.78 12.57 7.37
CA ARG A 315 8.19 11.49 6.47
C ARG A 315 8.44 10.19 7.24
N SER A 316 9.15 10.25 8.38
CA SER A 316 9.35 9.08 9.24
C SER A 316 8.05 8.47 9.71
N ALA A 317 7.06 9.28 10.12
CA ALA A 317 5.76 8.82 10.53
C ALA A 317 4.96 8.18 9.38
N ALA A 318 5.01 8.77 8.18
CA ALA A 318 4.38 8.21 6.98
C ALA A 318 4.98 6.83 6.63
N ILE A 319 6.30 6.70 6.65
CA ILE A 319 6.99 5.44 6.41
C ILE A 319 6.66 4.42 7.50
N ALA A 320 6.57 4.83 8.76
CA ALA A 320 6.16 3.94 9.86
C ALA A 320 4.76 3.36 9.62
N LEU A 321 3.79 4.17 9.17
CA LEU A 321 2.46 3.69 8.78
C LEU A 321 2.53 2.69 7.61
N LYS A 322 3.37 2.93 6.61
CA LYS A 322 3.52 2.01 5.46
C LYS A 322 4.18 0.69 5.86
N ILE A 323 5.10 0.70 6.82
CA ILE A 323 5.69 -0.51 7.38
C ILE A 323 4.64 -1.29 8.21
N LEU A 324 3.76 -0.62 8.95
CA LEU A 324 2.63 -1.26 9.62
C LEU A 324 1.64 -1.88 8.63
N GLU A 325 1.36 -1.21 7.53
CA GLU A 325 0.55 -1.76 6.44
C GLU A 325 1.16 -3.07 5.91
N ALA A 326 2.49 -3.08 5.64
CA ALA A 326 3.19 -4.27 5.19
C ALA A 326 3.11 -5.41 6.22
N ALA A 327 3.31 -5.12 7.51
CA ALA A 327 3.22 -6.09 8.58
C ALA A 327 1.80 -6.69 8.69
N THR A 328 0.76 -5.85 8.59
CA THR A 328 -0.64 -6.29 8.64
C THR A 328 -1.00 -7.19 7.44
N LEU A 329 -0.54 -6.82 6.23
CA LEU A 329 -0.76 -7.63 5.03
C LEU A 329 0.00 -8.97 5.11
N ARG A 330 1.24 -8.96 5.62
CA ARG A 330 2.02 -10.19 5.84
C ARG A 330 1.32 -11.14 6.80
N GLU A 331 0.86 -10.64 7.94
CA GLU A 331 0.13 -11.46 8.92
C GLU A 331 -1.12 -12.08 8.31
N HIS A 332 -1.86 -11.32 7.51
CA HIS A 332 -3.07 -11.81 6.85
C HIS A 332 -2.78 -12.81 5.73
N ALA A 333 -1.77 -12.54 4.89
CA ALA A 333 -1.44 -13.38 3.74
C ALA A 333 -0.57 -14.60 4.09
N GLY A 334 0.08 -14.60 5.26
CA GLY A 334 1.08 -15.60 5.64
C GLY A 334 2.39 -15.51 4.84
N ALA A 335 2.58 -14.45 4.07
CA ALA A 335 3.75 -14.27 3.21
C ALA A 335 4.08 -12.76 3.04
N GLU A 336 5.36 -12.44 2.76
CA GLU A 336 5.80 -11.06 2.58
C GLU A 336 5.16 -10.43 1.32
N PRO A 337 4.50 -9.25 1.44
CA PRO A 337 3.90 -8.57 0.30
C PRO A 337 4.97 -8.02 -0.65
N LEU A 338 4.58 -7.75 -1.90
CA LEU A 338 5.43 -7.02 -2.84
C LEU A 338 5.70 -5.61 -2.31
N LEU A 339 6.95 -5.16 -2.41
CA LEU A 339 7.34 -3.78 -2.10
C LEU A 339 7.48 -2.97 -3.39
N LEU A 340 6.64 -1.96 -3.53
CA LEU A 340 6.63 -1.03 -4.66
C LEU A 340 7.18 0.31 -4.17
N LEU A 341 8.36 0.70 -4.62
CA LEU A 341 9.09 1.86 -4.10
C LEU A 341 9.19 2.94 -5.18
N ASP A 342 8.39 4.01 -5.05
CA ASP A 342 8.41 5.17 -5.95
C ASP A 342 9.25 6.29 -5.33
N ASP A 343 10.55 6.27 -5.59
CA ASP A 343 11.52 7.22 -5.05
C ASP A 343 11.36 7.45 -3.52
N PRO A 344 11.32 6.36 -2.72
CA PRO A 344 10.86 6.41 -1.33
C PRO A 344 11.82 7.17 -0.41
N PHE A 345 13.07 7.35 -0.84
CA PHE A 345 14.15 7.97 -0.05
C PHE A 345 14.42 9.42 -0.44
N ALA A 346 13.70 9.96 -1.44
CA ALA A 346 13.78 11.38 -1.77
C ALA A 346 13.54 12.24 -0.50
N GLU A 347 14.35 13.27 -0.31
CA GLU A 347 14.28 14.19 0.84
C GLU A 347 14.63 13.59 2.22
N LEU A 348 15.02 12.32 2.30
CA LEU A 348 15.56 11.74 3.53
C LEU A 348 17.08 11.93 3.59
N ASP A 349 17.58 12.15 4.81
CA ASP A 349 19.01 12.05 5.03
C ASP A 349 19.50 10.58 4.87
N ILE A 350 20.77 10.43 4.48
CA ILE A 350 21.38 9.12 4.18
C ILE A 350 21.27 8.14 5.35
N ARG A 351 21.31 8.63 6.60
CA ARG A 351 21.26 7.78 7.80
C ARG A 351 19.87 7.21 8.01
N ARG A 352 18.82 8.02 7.80
CA ARG A 352 17.42 7.56 7.87
C ARG A 352 17.10 6.57 6.76
N ALA A 353 17.51 6.87 5.53
CA ALA A 353 17.33 5.96 4.40
C ALA A 353 17.99 4.59 4.66
N ALA A 354 19.23 4.58 5.15
CA ALA A 354 19.95 3.35 5.52
C ALA A 354 19.23 2.56 6.62
N ARG A 355 18.70 3.22 7.66
CA ARG A 355 17.96 2.54 8.75
C ARG A 355 16.64 1.94 8.27
N ILE A 356 15.92 2.64 7.41
CA ILE A 356 14.67 2.12 6.83
C ILE A 356 14.96 0.88 6.00
N LEU A 357 15.99 0.91 5.15
CA LEU A 357 16.41 -0.24 4.35
C LEU A 357 16.80 -1.42 5.23
N LEU A 358 17.65 -1.20 6.22
CA LEU A 358 18.06 -2.23 7.17
C LEU A 358 16.85 -2.85 7.89
N MET A 359 15.88 -2.02 8.29
CA MET A 359 14.67 -2.49 8.95
C MET A 359 13.78 -3.32 8.00
N LEU A 360 13.66 -2.92 6.74
CA LEU A 360 12.97 -3.70 5.72
C LEU A 360 13.70 -5.03 5.46
N GLU A 361 15.03 -5.02 5.36
CA GLU A 361 15.87 -6.23 5.20
C GLU A 361 15.73 -7.21 6.37
N GLN A 362 15.75 -6.71 7.61
CA GLN A 362 15.60 -7.55 8.81
C GLN A 362 14.23 -8.20 8.95
N ARG A 363 13.20 -7.62 8.36
CA ARG A 363 11.84 -8.18 8.35
C ARG A 363 11.60 -9.16 7.20
N GLY A 364 12.60 -9.41 6.35
CA GLY A 364 12.46 -10.15 5.11
C GLY A 364 11.92 -9.24 4.01
N LEU A 365 12.79 -8.74 3.15
CA LEU A 365 12.34 -8.04 1.95
C LEU A 365 11.55 -9.02 1.08
N GLY A 366 10.27 -8.73 0.88
CA GLY A 366 9.52 -9.30 -0.23
C GLY A 366 10.17 -8.93 -1.57
N GLN A 367 9.65 -9.44 -2.68
CA GLN A 367 10.09 -9.00 -3.99
C GLN A 367 9.92 -7.48 -4.09
N THR A 368 10.99 -6.76 -4.44
CA THR A 368 11.05 -5.30 -4.41
C THR A 368 11.15 -4.72 -5.82
N ILE A 369 10.24 -3.82 -6.17
CA ILE A 369 10.30 -3.06 -7.42
C ILE A 369 10.53 -1.60 -7.06
N LEU A 370 11.76 -1.13 -7.32
CA LEU A 370 12.18 0.24 -7.06
C LEU A 370 12.15 1.04 -8.36
N VAL A 371 11.60 2.23 -8.34
CA VAL A 371 11.74 3.18 -9.44
C VAL A 371 12.48 4.42 -8.96
N VAL A 372 13.49 4.85 -9.73
CA VAL A 372 14.33 6.02 -9.43
C VAL A 372 14.60 6.83 -10.69
N PRO A 373 14.87 8.15 -10.55
CA PRO A 373 15.27 8.97 -11.69
C PRO A 373 16.62 8.58 -12.26
N ARG A 374 17.60 8.28 -11.41
CA ARG A 374 18.99 8.04 -11.80
C ARG A 374 19.57 6.84 -11.07
N GLU A 375 20.56 6.20 -11.66
CA GLU A 375 21.28 5.08 -11.03
C GLU A 375 21.93 5.48 -9.69
N ALA A 376 22.43 6.71 -9.58
CA ALA A 376 23.02 7.23 -8.35
C ALA A 376 22.02 7.35 -7.17
N ASP A 377 20.72 7.34 -7.47
CA ASP A 377 19.66 7.42 -6.48
C ASP A 377 19.28 6.03 -5.92
N ILE A 378 19.91 4.93 -6.42
CA ILE A 378 19.71 3.57 -5.92
C ILE A 378 20.40 3.42 -4.57
N PRO A 379 19.67 3.07 -3.51
CA PRO A 379 20.27 2.83 -2.19
C PRO A 379 21.26 1.64 -2.21
N PRO A 380 22.34 1.70 -1.41
CA PRO A 380 23.35 0.63 -1.38
C PRO A 380 22.79 -0.77 -1.13
N GLY A 381 21.82 -0.93 -0.21
CA GLY A 381 21.18 -2.21 0.10
C GLY A 381 20.39 -2.82 -1.06
N LEU A 382 19.96 -2.02 -2.06
CA LEU A 382 19.22 -2.45 -3.23
C LEU A 382 20.06 -2.52 -4.51
N MET A 383 21.36 -2.32 -4.40
CA MET A 383 22.29 -2.39 -5.55
C MET A 383 22.38 -3.79 -6.19
N ARG A 384 21.98 -4.84 -5.46
CA ARG A 384 21.94 -6.22 -5.94
C ARG A 384 20.80 -6.49 -6.92
N LEU A 385 19.76 -5.65 -6.95
CA LEU A 385 18.62 -5.85 -7.83
C LEU A 385 18.98 -5.61 -9.29
N ASP A 386 18.39 -6.39 -10.19
CA ASP A 386 18.55 -6.23 -11.63
C ASP A 386 18.06 -4.85 -12.07
N ARG A 387 18.73 -4.28 -13.06
CA ARG A 387 18.42 -2.93 -13.57
C ARG A 387 17.70 -3.00 -14.89
N LEU A 388 16.67 -2.19 -15.00
CA LEU A 388 15.89 -1.96 -16.19
C LEU A 388 15.84 -0.46 -16.47
N GLN A 389 15.70 -0.10 -17.73
CA GLN A 389 15.49 1.29 -18.12
C GLN A 389 14.09 1.47 -18.69
N ILE A 390 13.43 2.60 -18.36
CA ILE A 390 12.19 3.02 -19.01
C ILE A 390 12.41 4.29 -19.81
N VAL A 391 12.00 4.26 -21.08
CA VAL A 391 12.05 5.40 -22.00
C VAL A 391 10.71 5.49 -22.73
N ASP A 392 10.01 6.61 -22.59
CA ASP A 392 8.71 6.87 -23.24
C ASP A 392 7.69 5.75 -23.08
N GLY A 393 7.59 5.19 -21.88
CA GLY A 393 6.65 4.11 -21.56
C GLY A 393 7.11 2.71 -22.00
N ALA A 394 8.27 2.57 -22.63
CA ALA A 394 8.83 1.28 -23.02
C ALA A 394 9.96 0.84 -22.10
N ILE A 395 9.93 -0.43 -21.68
CA ILE A 395 11.01 -1.04 -20.87
C ILE A 395 12.10 -1.54 -21.80
N LYS A 396 13.36 -1.24 -21.45
CA LYS A 396 14.57 -1.67 -22.16
C LYS A 396 15.54 -2.30 -21.15
N PRO A 397 16.44 -3.19 -21.60
CA PRO A 397 17.58 -3.60 -20.81
C PRO A 397 18.39 -2.36 -20.37
N TRP A 398 18.91 -2.40 -19.14
CA TRP A 398 19.78 -1.35 -18.65
C TRP A 398 21.13 -1.36 -19.40
N LEU A 399 21.52 -0.21 -19.94
CA LEU A 399 22.86 0.00 -20.51
C LEU A 399 23.59 1.01 -19.63
N PRO A 400 24.77 0.67 -19.08
CA PRO A 400 25.58 1.65 -18.36
C PRO A 400 25.86 2.89 -19.21
N ALA A 401 25.82 4.08 -18.61
CA ALA A 401 25.97 5.37 -19.32
C ALA A 401 27.25 5.49 -20.16
N ALA A 402 28.30 4.69 -19.86
CA ALA A 402 29.52 4.61 -20.66
C ALA A 402 29.29 3.93 -22.02
N ILE A 403 28.37 2.98 -22.10
CA ILE A 403 28.03 2.23 -23.33
C ILE A 403 27.03 3.03 -24.17
N GLU A 404 26.12 3.75 -23.53
CA GLU A 404 25.13 4.61 -24.21
C GLU A 404 25.79 5.71 -25.02
N ARG A 405 26.90 6.28 -24.53
CA ARG A 405 27.69 7.29 -25.28
C ARG A 405 28.38 6.73 -26.50
N ILE A 406 28.78 5.47 -26.51
CA ILE A 406 29.40 4.79 -27.65
C ILE A 406 28.33 4.49 -28.70
N ALA A 407 27.17 3.94 -28.28
CA ALA A 407 26.09 3.62 -29.21
C ALA A 407 25.44 4.84 -29.88
N THR A 408 25.49 6.02 -29.24
CA THR A 408 24.96 7.28 -29.81
C THR A 408 26.00 8.01 -30.69
N HIS A 409 27.28 7.65 -30.59
CA HIS A 409 28.35 8.24 -31.43
C HIS A 409 28.46 7.54 -32.79
N ASP A 410 28.26 6.21 -32.83
CA ASP A 410 28.31 5.39 -34.06
C ASP A 410 27.08 5.59 -34.99
N LEU A 411 26.05 6.32 -34.56
CA LEU A 411 24.86 6.62 -35.37
C LEU A 411 24.91 8.03 -36.01
N ARG A 412 26.04 8.78 -35.88
CA ARG A 412 26.22 10.11 -36.45
C ARG A 412 27.34 10.24 -37.49
N ASP A 413 27.99 9.15 -37.83
CA ASP A 413 28.86 8.96 -38.96
C ASP A 413 28.16 8.01 -39.99
#